data_866efeb7b9a527c1baacc9c2d709a407
#
_entry.id   866efeb7b9a527c1baacc9c2d709a407
#
_cell.length_a   1.000
_cell.length_b   1.000
_cell.length_c   1.000
_cell.angle_alpha   90.00
_cell.angle_beta   90.00
_cell.angle_gamma   90.00
#
_symmetry.space_group_name_H-M   'P 1'
#
loop_
_entity.id
_entity.type
_entity.pdbx_description
1 polymer ?
#
loop_
_entity_poly.entity_id
_entity_poly.type
_entity_poly.pdbx_seq_one_letter_code
_entity_poly.pdbx_strand_id
1 'polypeptide(L)'
;ENPAMALSKLLGRMINKNGSINVPGFYDDVVKLTAYERRQLARVPYSEAKYKKLLGVKLLFGEKGFTPNEQRGARPTFEINGLTSGYQGEGSKTIVPSFASAKITMRLVPNQNPKKILRLVARHLKALSPPTMRIEVELGHAADPYIVSPTGPLAKAALESLKTAFGHEPVLLREGGSIPIVEHFARILKVDTYLLGLALPDDNLHSPNEKMDLEAFTRGIWMSANLW
;
A
#
# COMPACT_ATOMS: atom_id res chain seq x y z
N GLU A 1 5.08 34.19 4.20
CA GLU A 1 4.39 33.16 3.39
C GLU A 1 3.36 32.42 4.25
N ASN A 2 2.25 32.03 3.66
CA ASN A 2 1.22 31.27 4.37
C ASN A 2 1.65 29.80 4.51
N PRO A 3 1.79 29.24 5.73
CA PRO A 3 2.23 27.86 5.95
C PRO A 3 1.36 26.80 5.26
N ALA A 4 0.04 27.00 5.19
CA ALA A 4 -0.85 26.08 4.50
C ALA A 4 -0.54 26.00 2.99
N MET A 5 -0.31 27.14 2.35
CA MET A 5 0.07 27.21 0.93
C MET A 5 1.46 26.65 0.69
N ALA A 6 2.43 26.95 1.56
CA ALA A 6 3.79 26.42 1.46
C ALA A 6 3.80 24.88 1.57
N LEU A 7 3.10 24.33 2.56
CA LEU A 7 2.97 22.88 2.74
C LEU A 7 2.27 22.22 1.56
N SER A 8 1.17 22.79 1.07
CA SER A 8 0.43 22.24 -0.08
C SER A 8 1.30 22.19 -1.35
N LYS A 9 2.05 23.25 -1.64
CA LYS A 9 3.00 23.28 -2.78
C LYS A 9 4.11 22.25 -2.62
N LEU A 10 4.63 22.08 -1.40
CA LEU A 10 5.68 21.10 -1.08
C LEU A 10 5.17 19.68 -1.29
N LEU A 11 4.02 19.35 -0.72
CA LEU A 11 3.40 18.02 -0.86
C LEU A 11 3.04 17.70 -2.31
N GLY A 12 2.52 18.68 -3.06
CA GLY A 12 2.22 18.54 -4.49
C GLY A 12 3.44 18.19 -5.37
N ARG A 13 4.66 18.45 -4.87
CA ARG A 13 5.91 18.09 -5.56
C ARG A 13 6.39 16.67 -5.25
N MET A 14 5.76 15.98 -4.30
CA MET A 14 6.18 14.63 -3.90
C MET A 14 5.74 13.55 -4.89
N ILE A 15 4.81 13.86 -5.79
CA ILE A 15 4.33 12.94 -6.82
C ILE A 15 4.54 13.56 -8.19
N ASN A 16 5.13 12.80 -9.10
CA ASN A 16 5.32 13.18 -10.49
C ASN A 16 4.00 13.13 -11.29
N LYS A 17 3.94 13.78 -12.44
CA LYS A 17 2.79 13.76 -13.35
C LYS A 17 2.42 12.34 -13.85
N ASN A 18 3.34 11.39 -13.81
CA ASN A 18 3.11 10.00 -14.18
C ASN A 18 2.67 9.13 -13.00
N GLY A 19 2.40 9.71 -11.83
CA GLY A 19 1.98 9.01 -10.61
C GLY A 19 3.11 8.41 -9.78
N SER A 20 4.37 8.49 -10.22
CA SER A 20 5.50 7.98 -9.43
C SER A 20 5.87 8.94 -8.29
N ILE A 21 6.44 8.41 -7.22
CA ILE A 21 6.93 9.17 -6.06
C ILE A 21 8.18 9.94 -6.48
N ASN A 22 8.19 11.25 -6.26
CA ASN A 22 9.27 12.14 -6.64
C ASN A 22 10.25 12.35 -5.48
N VAL A 23 10.89 11.27 -5.04
CA VAL A 23 11.96 11.31 -4.02
C VAL A 23 13.17 10.58 -4.58
N PRO A 24 14.31 11.26 -4.76
CA PRO A 24 15.53 10.63 -5.28
C PRO A 24 15.95 9.43 -4.44
N GLY A 25 16.18 8.29 -5.09
CA GLY A 25 16.57 7.04 -4.44
C GLY A 25 15.41 6.21 -3.87
N PHE A 26 14.17 6.69 -3.97
CA PHE A 26 13.01 5.99 -3.38
C PHE A 26 12.78 4.60 -3.99
N TYR A 27 13.06 4.43 -5.26
CA TYR A 27 12.83 3.20 -6.01
C TYR A 27 14.08 2.31 -6.19
N ASP A 28 15.26 2.74 -5.69
CA ASP A 28 16.53 2.04 -5.97
C ASP A 28 16.50 0.56 -5.57
N ASP A 29 15.85 0.26 -4.47
CA ASP A 29 15.80 -1.09 -3.91
C ASP A 29 14.50 -1.85 -4.30
N VAL A 30 13.61 -1.25 -5.10
CA VAL A 30 12.34 -1.88 -5.49
C VAL A 30 12.58 -3.05 -6.43
N VAL A 31 12.18 -4.24 -6.03
CA VAL A 31 12.27 -5.45 -6.85
C VAL A 31 11.25 -5.39 -7.98
N LYS A 32 11.75 -5.38 -9.21
CA LYS A 32 10.89 -5.39 -10.41
C LYS A 32 10.10 -6.69 -10.49
N LEU A 33 8.86 -6.58 -10.99
CA LEU A 33 8.06 -7.77 -11.32
C LEU A 33 8.72 -8.55 -12.44
N THR A 34 8.83 -9.86 -12.23
CA THR A 34 9.23 -10.80 -13.28
C THR A 34 8.11 -11.00 -14.31
N ALA A 35 8.44 -11.51 -15.48
CA ALA A 35 7.44 -11.88 -16.49
C ALA A 35 6.45 -12.94 -15.96
N TYR A 36 6.90 -13.84 -15.09
CA TYR A 36 6.05 -14.83 -14.44
C TYR A 36 5.03 -14.16 -13.52
N GLU A 37 5.46 -13.27 -12.63
CA GLU A 37 4.58 -12.54 -11.70
C GLU A 37 3.55 -11.69 -12.45
N ARG A 38 3.97 -11.00 -13.53
CA ARG A 38 3.02 -10.25 -14.37
C ARG A 38 1.96 -11.15 -14.98
N ARG A 39 2.32 -12.35 -15.43
CA ARG A 39 1.33 -13.33 -15.93
C ARG A 39 0.38 -13.81 -14.82
N GLN A 40 0.86 -14.02 -13.59
CA GLN A 40 0.00 -14.38 -12.46
C GLN A 40 -0.98 -13.25 -12.13
N LEU A 41 -0.49 -12.02 -12.03
CA LEU A 41 -1.34 -10.84 -11.77
C LEU A 41 -2.38 -10.60 -12.86
N ALA A 42 -2.07 -10.91 -14.12
CA ALA A 42 -3.01 -10.81 -15.25
C ALA A 42 -4.13 -11.86 -15.21
N ARG A 43 -3.99 -12.96 -14.44
CA ARG A 43 -5.04 -13.96 -14.22
C ARG A 43 -6.12 -13.47 -13.25
N VAL A 44 -5.82 -12.47 -12.44
CA VAL A 44 -6.81 -11.89 -11.51
C VAL A 44 -7.89 -11.21 -12.33
N PRO A 45 -9.16 -11.59 -12.17
CA PRO A 45 -10.26 -10.96 -12.87
C PRO A 45 -10.29 -9.46 -12.59
N TYR A 46 -10.13 -8.65 -13.60
CA TYR A 46 -10.14 -7.20 -13.49
C TYR A 46 -10.95 -6.58 -14.63
N SER A 47 -11.85 -5.70 -14.28
CA SER A 47 -12.58 -4.86 -15.23
C SER A 47 -12.50 -3.41 -14.76
N GLU A 48 -11.83 -2.57 -15.53
CA GLU A 48 -11.71 -1.15 -15.19
C GLU A 48 -13.08 -0.46 -15.06
N ALA A 49 -14.03 -0.81 -15.94
CA ALA A 49 -15.37 -0.24 -15.88
C ALA A 49 -16.11 -0.62 -14.60
N LYS A 50 -16.04 -1.89 -14.19
CA LYS A 50 -16.63 -2.36 -12.90
C LYS A 50 -15.94 -1.71 -11.72
N TYR A 51 -14.61 -1.59 -11.76
CA TYR A 51 -13.83 -1.00 -10.68
C TYR A 51 -14.11 0.51 -10.53
N LYS A 52 -14.17 1.25 -11.63
CA LYS A 52 -14.59 2.67 -11.62
C LYS A 52 -16.01 2.84 -11.06
N LYS A 53 -16.94 1.96 -11.42
CA LYS A 53 -18.32 1.97 -10.90
C LYS A 53 -18.33 1.70 -9.38
N LEU A 54 -17.57 0.71 -8.91
CA LEU A 54 -17.45 0.38 -7.50
C LEU A 54 -16.92 1.57 -6.68
N LEU A 55 -15.90 2.24 -7.19
CA LEU A 55 -15.28 3.41 -6.54
C LEU A 55 -16.07 4.72 -6.72
N GLY A 56 -17.07 4.76 -7.60
CA GLY A 56 -17.81 5.98 -7.90
C GLY A 56 -17.01 7.06 -8.64
N VAL A 57 -15.95 6.68 -9.37
CA VAL A 57 -15.03 7.61 -10.04
C VAL A 57 -15.08 7.49 -11.56
N LYS A 58 -14.78 8.60 -12.26
CA LYS A 58 -14.71 8.63 -13.72
C LYS A 58 -13.38 8.09 -14.27
N LEU A 59 -12.28 8.34 -13.56
CA LEU A 59 -10.92 7.97 -13.96
C LEU A 59 -10.19 7.37 -12.76
N LEU A 60 -9.31 6.42 -13.03
CA LEU A 60 -8.38 5.89 -12.04
C LEU A 60 -7.10 6.73 -12.06
N PHE A 61 -6.51 6.87 -10.89
CA PHE A 61 -5.18 7.46 -10.71
C PHE A 61 -4.19 6.37 -10.30
N GLY A 62 -2.95 6.52 -10.73
CA GLY A 62 -1.86 5.61 -10.33
C GLY A 62 -0.61 5.80 -11.16
N GLU A 63 0.42 5.02 -10.88
CA GLU A 63 1.70 5.08 -11.57
C GLU A 63 1.58 4.50 -12.98
N LYS A 64 1.90 5.31 -14.00
CA LYS A 64 1.83 4.90 -15.41
C LYS A 64 2.76 3.71 -15.68
N GLY A 65 2.27 2.77 -16.49
CA GLY A 65 3.01 1.56 -16.87
C GLY A 65 2.77 0.37 -15.94
N PHE A 66 1.89 0.52 -14.95
CA PHE A 66 1.47 -0.54 -14.05
C PHE A 66 -0.06 -0.65 -13.99
N THR A 67 -0.55 -1.87 -14.03
CA THR A 67 -1.97 -2.15 -13.80
C THR A 67 -2.32 -1.95 -12.31
N PRO A 68 -3.60 -1.74 -11.93
CA PRO A 68 -3.98 -1.66 -10.53
C PRO A 68 -3.54 -2.86 -9.68
N ASN A 69 -3.60 -4.08 -10.23
CA ASN A 69 -3.13 -5.27 -9.54
C ASN A 69 -1.62 -5.28 -9.31
N GLU A 70 -0.84 -4.76 -10.26
CA GLU A 70 0.61 -4.60 -10.09
C GLU A 70 0.95 -3.50 -9.07
N GLN A 71 0.18 -2.41 -9.06
CA GLN A 71 0.42 -1.31 -8.13
C GLN A 71 0.19 -1.74 -6.67
N ARG A 72 -0.87 -2.52 -6.41
CA ARG A 72 -1.24 -2.97 -5.07
C ARG A 72 -0.12 -3.67 -4.29
N GLY A 73 0.67 -4.49 -4.95
CA GLY A 73 1.65 -5.32 -4.26
C GLY A 73 3.10 -5.14 -4.71
N ALA A 74 3.34 -4.42 -5.81
CA ALA A 74 4.68 -4.28 -6.39
C ALA A 74 5.17 -2.83 -6.49
N ARG A 75 4.31 -1.86 -6.18
CA ARG A 75 4.70 -0.45 -6.17
C ARG A 75 4.48 0.16 -4.79
N PRO A 76 5.48 0.90 -4.27
CA PRO A 76 5.32 1.59 -3.00
C PRO A 76 4.37 2.78 -3.13
N THR A 77 3.79 3.22 -2.02
CA THR A 77 2.91 4.39 -1.98
C THR A 77 3.47 5.50 -1.13
N PHE A 78 2.94 6.70 -1.34
CA PHE A 78 3.16 7.89 -0.54
C PHE A 78 1.81 8.57 -0.35
N GLU A 79 1.25 8.47 0.85
CA GLU A 79 -0.11 8.89 1.14
C GLU A 79 -0.15 9.98 2.21
N ILE A 80 -0.96 11.00 1.97
CA ILE A 80 -1.24 12.07 2.94
C ILE A 80 -2.50 11.65 3.71
N ASN A 81 -2.33 11.25 4.97
CA ASN A 81 -3.42 10.75 5.82
C ASN A 81 -4.07 11.85 6.67
N GLY A 82 -3.46 13.01 6.73
CA GLY A 82 -4.00 14.14 7.45
C GLY A 82 -3.31 15.44 7.08
N LEU A 83 -4.10 16.51 7.03
CA LEU A 83 -3.65 17.87 6.83
C LEU A 83 -4.32 18.76 7.87
N THR A 84 -3.54 19.58 8.57
CA THR A 84 -4.06 20.50 9.56
C THR A 84 -3.42 21.86 9.39
N SER A 85 -4.23 22.90 9.24
CA SER A 85 -3.80 24.29 9.23
C SER A 85 -5.00 25.23 9.31
N GLY A 86 -4.82 26.42 9.88
CA GLY A 86 -5.83 27.43 9.94
C GLY A 86 -7.03 27.07 10.82
N TYR A 87 -8.14 27.70 10.57
CA TYR A 87 -9.38 27.47 11.29
C TYR A 87 -10.10 26.22 10.80
N GLN A 88 -10.44 25.32 11.72
CA GLN A 88 -11.07 24.02 11.45
C GLN A 88 -12.52 23.93 11.97
N GLY A 89 -13.03 25.01 12.59
CA GLY A 89 -14.40 25.05 13.10
C GLY A 89 -15.44 25.36 12.02
N GLU A 90 -16.69 25.40 12.41
CA GLU A 90 -17.80 25.77 11.53
C GLU A 90 -17.71 27.24 11.10
N GLY A 91 -18.12 27.54 9.87
CA GLY A 91 -18.08 28.86 9.28
C GLY A 91 -16.69 29.28 8.77
N SER A 92 -16.46 30.58 8.62
CA SER A 92 -15.21 31.16 8.12
C SER A 92 -14.55 32.07 9.16
N LYS A 93 -13.22 32.11 9.15
CA LYS A 93 -12.43 33.02 9.98
C LYS A 93 -11.29 33.61 9.15
N THR A 94 -11.23 34.94 9.06
CA THR A 94 -10.19 35.65 8.31
C THR A 94 -8.88 35.66 9.10
N ILE A 95 -8.09 34.58 8.97
CA ILE A 95 -6.78 34.42 9.61
C ILE A 95 -5.75 33.87 8.64
N VAL A 96 -4.48 34.19 8.87
CA VAL A 96 -3.34 33.49 8.28
C VAL A 96 -2.81 32.54 9.38
N PRO A 97 -2.72 31.22 9.15
CA PRO A 97 -2.23 30.30 10.15
C PRO A 97 -0.74 30.52 10.45
N SER A 98 -0.33 30.25 11.69
CA SER A 98 1.08 30.29 12.10
C SER A 98 1.83 28.99 11.78
N PHE A 99 1.12 27.88 11.52
CA PHE A 99 1.70 26.58 11.17
C PHE A 99 0.77 25.80 10.25
N ALA A 100 1.35 24.79 9.61
CA ALA A 100 0.66 23.72 8.90
C ALA A 100 1.36 22.40 9.15
N SER A 101 0.61 21.32 9.22
CA SER A 101 1.17 19.97 9.42
C SER A 101 0.53 18.95 8.49
N ALA A 102 1.28 17.92 8.14
CA ALA A 102 0.80 16.76 7.39
C ALA A 102 1.21 15.47 8.09
N LYS A 103 0.30 14.49 8.10
CA LYS A 103 0.59 13.10 8.46
C LYS A 103 0.74 12.32 7.16
N ILE A 104 1.86 11.61 7.04
CA ILE A 104 2.24 10.89 5.82
C ILE A 104 2.51 9.45 6.18
N THR A 105 1.98 8.53 5.39
CA THR A 105 2.34 7.12 5.43
C THR A 105 2.85 6.65 4.09
N MET A 106 3.71 5.66 4.12
CA MET A 106 4.27 5.02 2.93
C MET A 106 4.15 3.51 3.10
N ARG A 107 3.49 2.86 2.17
CA ARG A 107 3.52 1.41 2.09
C ARG A 107 4.71 1.02 1.23
N LEU A 108 5.63 0.27 1.81
CA LEU A 108 6.83 -0.18 1.14
C LEU A 108 6.63 -1.54 0.48
N VAL A 109 7.49 -1.87 -0.47
CA VAL A 109 7.49 -3.15 -1.17
C VAL A 109 8.79 -3.92 -0.90
N PRO A 110 8.85 -5.22 -1.18
CA PRO A 110 10.02 -6.04 -0.87
C PRO A 110 11.35 -5.41 -1.26
N ASN A 111 12.35 -5.61 -0.39
CA ASN A 111 13.72 -5.11 -0.47
C ASN A 111 13.92 -3.63 -0.15
N GLN A 112 12.86 -2.83 0.03
CA GLN A 112 13.05 -1.47 0.53
C GLN A 112 13.34 -1.48 2.03
N ASN A 113 14.37 -0.70 2.43
CA ASN A 113 14.69 -0.51 3.85
C ASN A 113 13.91 0.69 4.41
N PRO A 114 13.00 0.50 5.39
CA PRO A 114 12.14 1.58 5.89
C PRO A 114 12.92 2.75 6.47
N LYS A 115 14.00 2.49 7.22
CA LYS A 115 14.85 3.55 7.80
C LYS A 115 15.57 4.35 6.72
N LYS A 116 15.99 3.71 5.61
CA LYS A 116 16.56 4.40 4.44
C LYS A 116 15.50 5.30 3.81
N ILE A 117 14.31 4.77 3.56
CA ILE A 117 13.20 5.52 2.92
C ILE A 117 12.79 6.72 3.77
N LEU A 118 12.57 6.56 5.07
CA LEU A 118 12.24 7.67 5.96
C LEU A 118 13.29 8.80 5.88
N ARG A 119 14.58 8.46 5.87
CA ARG A 119 15.66 9.45 5.76
C ARG A 119 15.67 10.13 4.39
N LEU A 120 15.44 9.39 3.30
CA LEU A 120 15.35 9.97 1.96
C LEU A 120 14.22 10.98 1.85
N VAL A 121 13.02 10.60 2.33
CA VAL A 121 11.85 11.48 2.32
C VAL A 121 12.08 12.71 3.18
N ALA A 122 12.55 12.55 4.42
CA ALA A 122 12.82 13.68 5.32
C ALA A 122 13.84 14.66 4.72
N ARG A 123 14.91 14.14 4.14
CA ARG A 123 15.93 14.96 3.46
C ARG A 123 15.34 15.70 2.26
N HIS A 124 14.52 15.02 1.45
CA HIS A 124 13.89 15.62 0.28
C HIS A 124 12.89 16.71 0.65
N LEU A 125 12.03 16.47 1.65
CA LEU A 125 11.10 17.47 2.18
C LEU A 125 11.85 18.71 2.67
N LYS A 126 12.96 18.55 3.43
CA LYS A 126 13.78 19.66 3.89
C LYS A 126 14.42 20.42 2.72
N ALA A 127 14.91 19.72 1.70
CA ALA A 127 15.50 20.35 0.53
C ALA A 127 14.48 21.13 -0.34
N LEU A 128 13.21 20.72 -0.32
CA LEU A 128 12.13 21.40 -1.03
C LEU A 128 11.50 22.55 -0.25
N SER A 129 11.80 22.65 1.06
CA SER A 129 11.23 23.72 1.89
C SER A 129 11.70 25.08 1.43
N PRO A 130 10.79 26.06 1.29
CA PRO A 130 11.18 27.42 0.97
C PRO A 130 11.97 28.03 2.13
N PRO A 131 12.94 28.94 1.88
CA PRO A 131 13.75 29.55 2.91
C PRO A 131 12.95 30.44 3.88
N THR A 132 11.74 30.79 3.50
CA THR A 132 10.78 31.57 4.31
C THR A 132 10.08 30.75 5.38
N MET A 133 10.24 29.40 5.37
CA MET A 133 9.58 28.48 6.29
C MET A 133 10.59 27.60 7.02
N ARG A 134 10.34 27.40 8.31
CA ARG A 134 11.00 26.35 9.09
C ARG A 134 10.21 25.07 8.94
N ILE A 135 10.86 23.98 8.49
CA ILE A 135 10.27 22.66 8.42
C ILE A 135 10.86 21.74 9.50
N GLU A 136 9.99 21.05 10.19
CA GLU A 136 10.33 19.96 11.11
C GLU A 136 9.74 18.67 10.55
N VAL A 137 10.52 17.59 10.58
CA VAL A 137 10.09 16.26 10.13
C VAL A 137 10.34 15.29 11.26
N GLU A 138 9.25 14.80 11.81
CA GLU A 138 9.26 13.74 12.83
C GLU A 138 9.15 12.39 12.11
N LEU A 139 10.02 11.46 12.46
CA LEU A 139 10.05 10.11 11.89
C LEU A 139 9.20 9.19 12.76
N GLY A 140 8.17 8.60 12.17
CA GLY A 140 7.29 7.66 12.83
C GLY A 140 7.83 6.22 12.87
N HIS A 141 6.96 5.29 13.22
CA HIS A 141 7.24 3.87 13.21
C HIS A 141 7.48 3.34 11.80
N ALA A 142 8.28 2.28 11.71
CA ALA A 142 8.60 1.63 10.47
C ALA A 142 8.64 0.11 10.65
N ALA A 143 8.11 -0.62 9.67
CA ALA A 143 8.16 -2.07 9.59
C ALA A 143 8.76 -2.50 8.25
N ASP A 144 9.54 -3.55 8.25
CA ASP A 144 10.14 -4.09 7.05
C ASP A 144 9.06 -4.80 6.21
N PRO A 145 9.07 -4.63 4.88
CA PRO A 145 8.21 -5.41 4.01
C PRO A 145 8.67 -6.87 3.97
N TYR A 146 7.72 -7.77 3.78
CA TYR A 146 7.96 -9.20 3.74
C TYR A 146 7.57 -9.79 2.37
N ILE A 147 8.35 -10.74 1.90
CA ILE A 147 8.01 -11.58 0.76
C ILE A 147 8.46 -13.01 1.04
N VAL A 148 7.63 -13.97 0.67
CA VAL A 148 7.93 -15.40 0.78
C VAL A 148 8.02 -16.03 -0.60
N SER A 149 8.89 -17.03 -0.75
CA SER A 149 8.97 -17.81 -1.98
C SER A 149 7.68 -18.62 -2.17
N PRO A 150 7.05 -18.60 -3.34
CA PRO A 150 5.85 -19.40 -3.62
C PRO A 150 6.17 -20.86 -3.93
N THR A 151 7.34 -21.32 -3.54
CA THR A 151 7.83 -22.67 -3.78
C THR A 151 8.08 -23.41 -2.46
N GLY A 152 8.17 -24.72 -2.54
CA GLY A 152 8.39 -25.57 -1.35
C GLY A 152 7.12 -26.29 -0.91
N PRO A 153 7.26 -27.21 0.08
CA PRO A 153 6.16 -28.08 0.49
C PRO A 153 4.95 -27.33 1.04
N LEU A 154 5.17 -26.34 1.91
CA LEU A 154 4.09 -25.57 2.51
C LEU A 154 3.35 -24.71 1.48
N ALA A 155 4.07 -24.06 0.55
CA ALA A 155 3.45 -23.32 -0.54
C ALA A 155 2.58 -24.24 -1.41
N LYS A 156 3.07 -25.41 -1.73
CA LYS A 156 2.33 -26.42 -2.50
C LYS A 156 1.06 -26.88 -1.78
N ALA A 157 1.16 -27.20 -0.50
CA ALA A 157 0.01 -27.59 0.32
C ALA A 157 -1.03 -26.45 0.39
N ALA A 158 -0.61 -25.21 0.59
CA ALA A 158 -1.49 -24.05 0.60
C ALA A 158 -2.22 -23.84 -0.75
N LEU A 159 -1.52 -23.99 -1.88
CA LEU A 159 -2.13 -23.89 -3.20
C LEU A 159 -3.14 -25.03 -3.47
N GLU A 160 -2.81 -26.26 -3.10
CA GLU A 160 -3.71 -27.42 -3.24
C GLU A 160 -4.95 -27.27 -2.36
N SER A 161 -4.78 -26.82 -1.12
CA SER A 161 -5.87 -26.56 -0.19
C SER A 161 -6.84 -25.48 -0.72
N LEU A 162 -6.32 -24.36 -1.22
CA LEU A 162 -7.12 -23.32 -1.87
C LEU A 162 -7.87 -23.87 -3.09
N LYS A 163 -7.18 -24.62 -3.96
CA LYS A 163 -7.79 -25.23 -5.14
C LYS A 163 -8.93 -26.17 -4.78
N THR A 164 -8.74 -27.01 -3.77
CA THR A 164 -9.75 -27.96 -3.30
C THR A 164 -10.95 -27.23 -2.74
N ALA A 165 -10.76 -26.22 -1.91
CA ALA A 165 -11.84 -25.51 -1.25
C ALA A 165 -12.63 -24.61 -2.21
N PHE A 166 -11.98 -23.95 -3.17
CA PHE A 166 -12.60 -22.97 -4.05
C PHE A 166 -12.91 -23.48 -5.47
N GLY A 167 -12.40 -24.67 -5.85
CA GLY A 167 -12.65 -25.27 -7.17
C GLY A 167 -11.91 -24.59 -8.34
N HIS A 168 -10.98 -23.68 -8.07
CA HIS A 168 -10.23 -22.93 -9.07
C HIS A 168 -8.74 -22.90 -8.75
N GLU A 169 -7.92 -22.79 -9.80
CA GLU A 169 -6.48 -22.57 -9.61
C GLU A 169 -6.22 -21.25 -8.89
N PRO A 170 -5.54 -21.27 -7.73
CA PRO A 170 -5.21 -20.05 -7.00
C PRO A 170 -4.23 -19.18 -7.78
N VAL A 171 -4.22 -17.89 -7.47
CA VAL A 171 -3.34 -16.91 -8.09
C VAL A 171 -2.36 -16.39 -7.05
N LEU A 172 -1.10 -16.33 -7.42
CA LEU A 172 -0.04 -15.76 -6.58
C LEU A 172 -0.03 -14.25 -6.74
N LEU A 173 -0.18 -13.54 -5.63
CA LEU A 173 -0.17 -12.09 -5.57
C LEU A 173 0.93 -11.61 -4.64
N ARG A 174 1.51 -10.45 -4.96
CA ARG A 174 2.16 -9.61 -3.97
C ARG A 174 1.09 -8.72 -3.38
N GLU A 175 0.84 -8.81 -2.09
CA GLU A 175 -0.21 -8.06 -1.42
C GLU A 175 0.30 -7.54 -0.08
N GLY A 176 -0.07 -6.29 0.23
CA GLY A 176 0.09 -5.76 1.57
C GLY A 176 1.48 -5.86 2.20
N GLY A 177 2.54 -5.62 1.45
CA GLY A 177 3.93 -5.86 1.84
C GLY A 177 4.39 -5.33 3.21
N SER A 178 3.49 -4.72 3.98
CA SER A 178 3.79 -4.15 5.29
C SER A 178 2.78 -4.58 6.37
N ILE A 179 2.61 -5.88 6.54
CA ILE A 179 1.94 -6.44 7.72
C ILE A 179 3.03 -6.76 8.75
N PRO A 180 3.25 -5.93 9.78
CA PRO A 180 4.44 -6.02 10.65
C PRO A 180 4.61 -7.36 11.33
N ILE A 181 3.52 -8.02 11.75
CA ILE A 181 3.59 -9.31 12.45
C ILE A 181 4.14 -10.42 11.56
N VAL A 182 3.92 -10.37 10.25
CA VAL A 182 4.40 -11.39 9.29
C VAL A 182 5.92 -11.35 9.20
N GLU A 183 6.50 -10.16 9.10
CA GLU A 183 7.96 -9.98 9.16
C GLU A 183 8.52 -10.47 10.50
N HIS A 184 7.85 -10.17 11.62
CA HIS A 184 8.26 -10.63 12.94
C HIS A 184 8.29 -12.16 13.03
N PHE A 185 7.31 -12.86 12.49
CA PHE A 185 7.33 -14.34 12.45
C PHE A 185 8.53 -14.84 11.64
N ALA A 186 8.76 -14.30 10.46
CA ALA A 186 9.90 -14.67 9.65
C ALA A 186 11.24 -14.40 10.35
N ARG A 187 11.39 -13.23 10.96
CA ARG A 187 12.63 -12.80 11.59
C ARG A 187 12.92 -13.52 12.93
N ILE A 188 11.90 -13.66 13.77
CA ILE A 188 12.04 -14.19 15.14
C ILE A 188 11.92 -15.71 15.15
N LEU A 189 10.87 -16.25 14.53
CA LEU A 189 10.60 -17.70 14.53
C LEU A 189 11.32 -18.44 13.41
N LYS A 190 11.88 -17.74 12.42
CA LYS A 190 12.55 -18.32 11.24
C LYS A 190 11.64 -19.25 10.43
N VAL A 191 10.35 -18.88 10.34
CA VAL A 191 9.34 -19.61 9.58
C VAL A 191 8.81 -18.78 8.42
N ASP A 192 8.50 -19.44 7.31
CA ASP A 192 7.79 -18.83 6.20
C ASP A 192 6.32 -18.62 6.58
N THR A 193 5.78 -17.47 6.20
CA THR A 193 4.38 -17.12 6.44
C THR A 193 3.69 -16.84 5.11
N TYR A 194 2.66 -17.64 4.82
CA TYR A 194 1.82 -17.47 3.63
C TYR A 194 0.49 -16.84 4.01
N LEU A 195 0.10 -15.82 3.28
CA LEU A 195 -1.18 -15.14 3.46
C LEU A 195 -2.20 -15.73 2.50
N LEU A 196 -3.23 -16.36 3.03
CA LEU A 196 -4.30 -16.97 2.26
C LEU A 196 -5.53 -16.05 2.32
N GLY A 197 -5.82 -15.37 1.21
CA GLY A 197 -6.86 -14.34 1.17
C GLY A 197 -8.24 -14.92 0.95
N LEU A 198 -9.22 -14.49 1.77
CA LEU A 198 -10.65 -14.85 1.63
C LEU A 198 -11.51 -13.63 1.31
N ALA A 199 -10.96 -12.43 1.41
CA ALA A 199 -11.71 -11.19 1.21
C ALA A 199 -12.05 -10.95 -0.26
N LEU A 200 -13.26 -10.44 -0.48
CA LEU A 200 -13.75 -10.02 -1.80
C LEU A 200 -13.53 -8.50 -2.00
N PRO A 201 -13.49 -8.04 -3.25
CA PRO A 201 -13.27 -6.62 -3.55
C PRO A 201 -14.32 -5.66 -2.98
N ASP A 202 -15.52 -6.15 -2.68
CA ASP A 202 -16.66 -5.39 -2.16
C ASP A 202 -16.91 -5.60 -0.66
N ASP A 203 -15.95 -6.19 0.05
CA ASP A 203 -16.06 -6.42 1.51
C ASP A 203 -15.90 -5.14 2.33
N ASN A 204 -15.55 -4.01 1.72
CA ASN A 204 -15.40 -2.70 2.36
C ASN A 204 -14.39 -2.72 3.53
N LEU A 205 -13.29 -3.43 3.39
CA LEU A 205 -12.25 -3.53 4.42
C LEU A 205 -11.83 -2.14 4.95
N HIS A 206 -11.78 -1.98 6.27
CA HIS A 206 -11.46 -0.73 6.97
C HIS A 206 -12.46 0.41 6.72
N SER A 207 -13.68 0.10 6.31
CA SER A 207 -14.73 1.08 6.00
C SER A 207 -16.02 0.77 6.74
N PRO A 208 -16.95 1.74 6.84
CA PRO A 208 -18.30 1.45 7.35
C PRO A 208 -18.97 0.33 6.53
N ASN A 209 -19.77 -0.50 7.22
CA ASN A 209 -20.45 -1.65 6.63
C ASN A 209 -19.49 -2.71 6.07
N GLU A 210 -18.33 -2.89 6.68
CA GLU A 210 -17.44 -4.01 6.39
C GLU A 210 -18.21 -5.33 6.54
N LYS A 211 -18.05 -6.21 5.57
CA LYS A 211 -18.72 -7.50 5.53
C LYS A 211 -17.75 -8.63 5.21
N MET A 212 -18.20 -9.85 5.46
CA MET A 212 -17.56 -11.06 4.96
C MET A 212 -18.60 -11.91 4.23
N ASP A 213 -18.24 -12.42 3.09
CA ASP A 213 -19.08 -13.36 2.35
C ASP A 213 -19.14 -14.71 3.05
N LEU A 214 -20.35 -15.24 3.31
CA LEU A 214 -20.54 -16.50 4.05
C LEU A 214 -20.05 -17.72 3.29
N GLU A 215 -20.11 -17.72 1.96
CA GLU A 215 -19.56 -18.80 1.15
C GLU A 215 -18.03 -18.78 1.23
N ALA A 216 -17.40 -17.62 1.12
CA ALA A 216 -15.96 -17.46 1.29
C ALA A 216 -15.51 -17.90 2.69
N PHE A 217 -16.28 -17.56 3.74
CA PHE A 217 -16.02 -18.00 5.10
C PHE A 217 -16.07 -19.53 5.24
N THR A 218 -17.15 -20.18 4.74
CA THR A 218 -17.29 -21.63 4.79
C THR A 218 -16.20 -22.35 4.02
N ARG A 219 -15.85 -21.85 2.82
CA ARG A 219 -14.74 -22.38 2.02
C ARG A 219 -13.39 -22.17 2.72
N GLY A 220 -13.23 -21.07 3.46
CA GLY A 220 -12.06 -20.83 4.32
C GLY A 220 -11.89 -21.87 5.42
N ILE A 221 -12.98 -22.34 6.03
CA ILE A 221 -12.95 -23.45 7.00
C ILE A 221 -12.46 -24.74 6.31
N TRP A 222 -13.02 -25.09 5.15
CA TRP A 222 -12.59 -26.25 4.38
C TRP A 222 -11.13 -26.17 3.93
N MET A 223 -10.71 -25.00 3.46
CA MET A 223 -9.33 -24.72 3.12
C MET A 223 -8.41 -25.00 4.32
N SER A 224 -8.75 -24.49 5.50
CA SER A 224 -7.96 -24.69 6.71
C SER A 224 -7.90 -26.17 7.11
N ALA A 225 -9.02 -26.90 7.01
CA ALA A 225 -9.06 -28.33 7.30
C ALA A 225 -8.23 -29.16 6.32
N ASN A 226 -8.15 -28.78 5.05
CA ASN A 226 -7.35 -29.48 4.05
C ASN A 226 -5.85 -29.13 4.10
N LEU A 227 -5.47 -28.09 4.84
CA LEU A 227 -4.07 -27.69 4.97
C LEU A 227 -3.30 -28.56 5.97
N TRP A 228 -4.00 -29.16 6.93
CA TRP A 228 -3.46 -30.03 7.99
C TRP A 228 -3.70 -31.52 7.71
#